data_e845f9c0a0affb4ed9e2f21fcd5c8849
#
_entry.id   e845f9c0a0affb4ed9e2f21fcd5c8849
#
_cell.length_a   1.000
_cell.length_b   1.000
_cell.length_c   1.000
_cell.angle_alpha   90.00
_cell.angle_beta   90.00
_cell.angle_gamma   90.00
#
_symmetry.space_group_name_H-M   'P 1'
#
loop_
_entity.id
_entity.type
_entity.pdbx_description
1 polymer ?
#
loop_
_entity_poly.entity_id
_entity_poly.type
_entity_poly.pdbx_seq_one_letter_code
_entity_poly.pdbx_strand_id
1 'polypeptide(L)'
;MLFKSGSMARVALAGLAVAGFSSLAACAHHDSAPKTAVAANAIGVNSYLWRATLDTLAFMPLASADPYGGVVITDWYSDPQKPDERFKCTVYILDTRLRGDALKVTVFKEVSNGQGGWAASQAADQTSIDIENAILTRARQLRLSNLRG
;
A
#
# COMPACT_ATOMS: atom_id res chain seq x y z
N MET A 1 -74.20 15.66 -52.83
CA MET A 1 -73.78 16.73 -53.73
C MET A 1 -72.30 16.73 -53.80
N LEU A 2 -71.83 16.16 -54.78
CA LEU A 2 -71.27 16.72 -56.01
C LEU A 2 -69.83 17.25 -55.82
N PHE A 3 -69.03 16.54 -56.53
CA PHE A 3 -68.00 16.90 -57.50
C PHE A 3 -66.69 17.45 -57.00
N LYS A 4 -65.51 17.17 -57.49
CA LYS A 4 -65.04 16.60 -58.78
C LYS A 4 -63.52 16.69 -58.73
N SER A 5 -62.79 15.66 -58.91
CA SER A 5 -62.02 15.39 -60.13
C SER A 5 -61.00 16.43 -60.59
N GLY A 6 -59.82 15.99 -60.80
CA GLY A 6 -58.80 16.59 -61.66
C GLY A 6 -57.40 16.18 -61.17
N SER A 7 -56.84 15.16 -61.58
CA SER A 7 -56.26 14.73 -62.88
C SER A 7 -54.91 15.41 -63.18
N MET A 8 -53.89 14.55 -63.24
CA MET A 8 -52.74 14.60 -64.17
C MET A 8 -51.80 15.82 -64.09
N ALA A 9 -50.55 15.66 -64.03
CA ALA A 9 -49.68 14.92 -64.89
C ALA A 9 -48.21 15.16 -64.52
N ARG A 10 -47.41 14.14 -64.60
CA ARG A 10 -46.07 14.07 -65.22
C ARG A 10 -45.08 15.22 -64.87
N VAL A 11 -43.92 14.92 -64.39
CA VAL A 11 -42.74 14.54 -65.18
C VAL A 11 -41.55 14.32 -64.21
N ALA A 12 -40.82 13.26 -64.50
CA ALA A 12 -39.52 12.85 -64.00
C ALA A 12 -38.52 14.00 -63.82
N LEU A 13 -37.69 13.89 -62.81
CA LEU A 13 -36.24 13.92 -63.04
C LEU A 13 -35.49 13.39 -61.83
N ALA A 14 -34.52 12.55 -62.17
CA ALA A 14 -33.58 11.90 -61.32
C ALA A 14 -32.80 12.88 -60.44
N GLY A 15 -32.65 12.54 -59.15
CA GLY A 15 -31.76 13.20 -58.27
C GLY A 15 -31.27 12.16 -57.24
N LEU A 16 -30.14 11.58 -57.57
CA LEU A 16 -29.40 10.64 -56.72
C LEU A 16 -28.87 11.40 -55.53
N ALA A 17 -29.52 11.33 -54.38
CA ALA A 17 -28.96 11.82 -53.13
C ALA A 17 -28.66 10.61 -52.27
N VAL A 18 -27.38 10.21 -52.30
CA VAL A 18 -26.81 9.25 -51.39
C VAL A 18 -26.71 9.95 -50.01
N ALA A 19 -27.71 9.74 -49.19
CA ALA A 19 -27.63 10.08 -47.79
C ALA A 19 -26.81 9.00 -47.07
N GLY A 20 -25.52 9.29 -46.91
CA GLY A 20 -24.66 8.48 -46.11
C GLY A 20 -25.13 8.51 -44.65
N PHE A 21 -25.69 7.39 -44.19
CA PHE A 21 -25.89 7.13 -42.80
C PHE A 21 -24.52 6.90 -42.18
N SER A 22 -23.92 7.98 -41.69
CA SER A 22 -22.77 7.90 -40.78
C SER A 22 -23.29 7.38 -39.44
N SER A 23 -23.28 6.07 -39.28
CA SER A 23 -23.40 5.42 -37.97
C SER A 23 -22.17 5.84 -37.15
N LEU A 24 -22.32 6.86 -36.32
CA LEU A 24 -21.40 7.09 -35.20
C LEU A 24 -21.55 5.88 -34.26
N ALA A 25 -20.73 4.86 -34.49
CA ALA A 25 -20.41 3.89 -33.47
C ALA A 25 -19.66 4.67 -32.38
N ALA A 26 -20.41 5.16 -31.39
CA ALA A 26 -19.84 5.59 -30.14
C ALA A 26 -19.20 4.36 -29.53
N CYS A 27 -17.90 4.18 -29.77
CA CYS A 27 -17.07 3.34 -28.93
C CYS A 27 -17.13 3.98 -27.55
N ALA A 28 -18.02 3.49 -26.71
CA ALA A 28 -17.90 3.67 -25.28
C ALA A 28 -16.58 3.00 -24.92
N HIS A 29 -15.48 3.77 -24.94
CA HIS A 29 -14.30 3.44 -24.21
C HIS A 29 -14.76 3.43 -22.75
N HIS A 30 -15.03 2.25 -22.28
CA HIS A 30 -15.04 1.97 -20.88
C HIS A 30 -13.57 2.14 -20.48
N ASP A 31 -13.19 3.36 -20.17
CA ASP A 31 -12.00 3.65 -19.39
C ASP A 31 -12.22 2.95 -18.05
N SER A 32 -11.97 1.63 -18.07
CA SER A 32 -11.51 0.96 -16.86
C SER A 32 -10.24 1.70 -16.53
N ALA A 33 -10.39 2.79 -15.77
CA ALA A 33 -9.26 3.38 -15.08
C ALA A 33 -8.44 2.20 -14.56
N PRO A 34 -7.16 2.10 -14.91
CA PRO A 34 -6.35 1.06 -14.36
C PRO A 34 -6.58 1.19 -12.87
N LYS A 35 -7.18 0.15 -12.25
CA LYS A 35 -7.10 0.01 -10.80
C LYS A 35 -5.62 0.16 -10.55
N THR A 36 -5.26 1.33 -10.17
CA THR A 36 -3.91 1.69 -9.86
C THR A 36 -3.50 0.60 -8.91
N ALA A 37 -2.66 -0.32 -9.37
CA ALA A 37 -1.77 -1.04 -8.50
C ALA A 37 -0.91 0.08 -7.89
N VAL A 38 -1.63 0.95 -7.11
CA VAL A 38 -1.05 2.03 -6.40
C VAL A 38 -0.12 1.35 -5.46
N ALA A 39 1.09 1.27 -6.00
CA ALA A 39 2.17 1.53 -5.14
C ALA A 39 2.58 0.42 -4.17
N ALA A 40 2.60 -0.83 -4.60
CA ALA A 40 3.70 -1.67 -4.10
C ALA A 40 5.07 -1.03 -4.45
N ASN A 41 5.10 -0.13 -5.46
CA ASN A 41 6.29 0.57 -5.94
C ASN A 41 6.36 2.05 -5.52
N ALA A 42 5.38 2.58 -4.80
CA ALA A 42 5.40 3.98 -4.35
C ALA A 42 6.17 4.18 -3.05
N ILE A 43 6.40 3.13 -2.29
CA ILE A 43 7.34 3.12 -1.17
C ILE A 43 8.67 2.56 -1.67
N GLY A 44 9.79 3.21 -1.34
CA GLY A 44 11.13 2.81 -1.78
C GLY A 44 11.58 1.43 -1.33
N VAL A 45 10.75 0.72 -0.57
CA VAL A 45 11.07 -0.57 0.08
C VAL A 45 9.94 -1.60 -0.14
N ASN A 46 10.16 -2.83 0.31
CA ASN A 46 9.15 -3.89 0.24
C ASN A 46 7.92 -3.55 1.08
N SER A 47 6.76 -3.45 0.44
CA SER A 47 5.49 -3.07 1.09
C SER A 47 5.00 -4.06 2.15
N TYR A 48 5.28 -5.36 1.98
CA TYR A 48 4.94 -6.37 2.98
C TYR A 48 5.82 -6.26 4.22
N LEU A 49 7.13 -5.99 4.03
CA LEU A 49 8.04 -5.74 5.15
C LEU A 49 7.65 -4.45 5.88
N TRP A 50 7.33 -3.39 5.15
CA TRP A 50 6.85 -2.15 5.72
C TRP A 50 5.62 -2.36 6.59
N ARG A 51 4.57 -2.98 6.02
CA ARG A 51 3.34 -3.25 6.75
C ARG A 51 3.57 -4.18 7.94
N ALA A 52 4.35 -5.25 7.76
CA ALA A 52 4.67 -6.18 8.82
C ALA A 52 5.44 -5.54 9.98
N THR A 53 6.34 -4.59 9.68
CA THR A 53 7.07 -3.83 10.70
C THR A 53 6.09 -3.02 11.57
N LEU A 54 5.18 -2.28 10.94
CA LEU A 54 4.18 -1.51 11.67
C LEU A 54 3.24 -2.41 12.48
N ASP A 55 2.80 -3.54 11.91
CA ASP A 55 1.94 -4.51 12.61
C ASP A 55 2.66 -5.15 13.82
N THR A 56 3.94 -5.51 13.67
CA THR A 56 4.72 -6.19 14.71
C THR A 56 5.07 -5.24 15.87
N LEU A 57 5.35 -3.98 15.56
CA LEU A 57 5.73 -2.96 16.55
C LEU A 57 4.55 -2.10 17.02
N ALA A 58 3.30 -2.49 16.71
CA ALA A 58 2.11 -1.71 17.03
C ALA A 58 1.91 -1.43 18.54
N PHE A 59 2.51 -2.24 19.41
CA PHE A 59 2.46 -2.04 20.87
C PHE A 59 3.41 -0.93 21.37
N MET A 60 4.36 -0.49 20.54
CA MET A 60 5.29 0.58 20.86
C MET A 60 4.86 1.90 20.20
N PRO A 61 4.96 3.05 20.89
CA PRO A 61 4.73 4.34 20.23
C PRO A 61 5.76 4.57 19.12
N LEU A 62 5.32 5.13 17.99
CA LEU A 62 6.22 5.49 16.91
C LEU A 62 6.77 6.91 17.12
N ALA A 63 8.09 7.06 17.03
CA ALA A 63 8.76 8.35 17.01
C ALA A 63 8.88 8.89 15.57
N SER A 64 9.17 8.00 14.59
CA SER A 64 9.30 8.35 13.18
C SER A 64 9.09 7.13 12.29
N ALA A 65 8.54 7.35 11.11
CA ALA A 65 8.38 6.33 10.10
C ALA A 65 8.53 6.95 8.70
N ASP A 66 9.56 6.54 7.98
CA ASP A 66 9.84 6.98 6.60
C ASP A 66 9.71 5.80 5.62
N PRO A 67 8.60 5.71 4.88
CA PRO A 67 8.38 4.62 3.93
C PRO A 67 9.28 4.69 2.71
N TYR A 68 9.84 5.86 2.37
CA TYR A 68 10.73 6.02 1.23
C TYR A 68 12.15 5.60 1.57
N GLY A 69 12.64 6.01 2.73
CA GLY A 69 13.93 5.59 3.26
C GLY A 69 13.91 4.19 3.89
N GLY A 70 12.73 3.63 4.13
CA GLY A 70 12.60 2.30 4.74
C GLY A 70 13.00 2.25 6.20
N VAL A 71 12.78 3.33 6.95
CA VAL A 71 13.18 3.42 8.35
C VAL A 71 11.96 3.60 9.24
N VAL A 72 11.87 2.78 10.28
CA VAL A 72 10.87 2.91 11.35
C VAL A 72 11.61 3.03 12.68
N ILE A 73 11.30 4.07 13.44
CA ILE A 73 11.89 4.33 14.75
C ILE A 73 10.73 4.42 15.75
N THR A 74 10.78 3.58 16.79
CA THR A 74 9.84 3.69 17.90
C THR A 74 10.32 4.71 18.91
N ASP A 75 9.44 5.16 19.78
CA ASP A 75 9.82 5.83 21.02
C ASP A 75 10.11 4.80 22.10
N TRP A 76 10.55 5.28 23.28
CA TRP A 76 10.77 4.43 24.42
C TRP A 76 9.48 3.78 24.92
N TYR A 77 9.55 2.49 25.15
CA TYR A 77 8.45 1.68 25.68
C TYR A 77 8.92 0.89 26.89
N SER A 78 8.16 0.94 27.97
CA SER A 78 8.33 0.11 29.16
C SER A 78 7.16 -0.86 29.27
N ASP A 79 7.46 -2.13 29.52
CA ASP A 79 6.43 -3.12 29.84
C ASP A 79 5.82 -2.76 31.21
N PRO A 80 4.49 -2.68 31.35
CA PRO A 80 3.83 -2.43 32.64
C PRO A 80 4.24 -3.41 33.76
N GLN A 81 4.68 -4.62 33.40
CA GLN A 81 5.15 -5.63 34.35
C GLN A 81 6.64 -5.45 34.71
N LYS A 82 7.39 -4.65 33.94
CA LYS A 82 8.80 -4.32 34.17
C LYS A 82 9.07 -2.84 33.91
N PRO A 83 8.53 -1.95 34.75
CA PRO A 83 8.61 -0.52 34.55
C PRO A 83 10.02 0.08 34.76
N ASP A 84 10.94 -0.71 35.29
CA ASP A 84 12.35 -0.39 35.51
C ASP A 84 13.24 -0.60 34.26
N GLU A 85 12.68 -1.14 33.19
CA GLU A 85 13.34 -1.32 31.91
C GLU A 85 12.56 -0.60 30.81
N ARG A 86 13.26 -0.02 29.83
CA ARG A 86 12.63 0.51 28.62
C ARG A 86 13.42 0.17 27.37
N PHE A 87 12.71 0.03 26.28
CA PHE A 87 13.26 -0.36 24.99
C PHE A 87 12.85 0.63 23.90
N LYS A 88 13.72 0.78 22.93
CA LYS A 88 13.50 1.54 21.71
C LYS A 88 14.02 0.73 20.54
N CYS A 89 13.26 0.66 19.45
CA CYS A 89 13.64 -0.08 18.27
C CYS A 89 13.86 0.84 17.07
N THR A 90 14.86 0.53 16.27
CA THR A 90 15.03 1.09 14.93
C THR A 90 15.06 -0.06 13.93
N VAL A 91 14.18 -0.01 12.94
CA VAL A 91 14.08 -1.00 11.88
C VAL A 91 14.48 -0.37 10.56
N TYR A 92 15.38 -1.02 9.84
CA TYR A 92 15.80 -0.65 8.49
C TYR A 92 15.34 -1.71 7.52
N ILE A 93 14.57 -1.33 6.51
CA ILE A 93 14.17 -2.19 5.40
C ILE A 93 15.11 -1.88 4.24
N LEU A 94 15.92 -2.85 3.86
CA LEU A 94 17.10 -2.66 3.02
C LEU A 94 16.87 -3.07 1.55
N ASP A 95 15.76 -3.75 1.22
CA ASP A 95 15.50 -4.27 -0.12
C ASP A 95 14.00 -4.13 -0.46
N THR A 96 13.73 -4.04 -1.75
CA THR A 96 12.36 -4.10 -2.30
C THR A 96 11.82 -5.53 -2.39
N ARG A 97 12.68 -6.53 -2.26
CA ARG A 97 12.35 -7.95 -2.30
C ARG A 97 12.13 -8.49 -0.88
N LEU A 98 11.21 -9.43 -0.74
CA LEU A 98 10.97 -10.12 0.52
C LEU A 98 12.03 -11.24 0.71
N ARG A 99 13.14 -10.88 1.35
CA ARG A 99 14.29 -11.76 1.65
C ARG A 99 14.58 -11.73 3.15
N GLY A 100 15.31 -12.74 3.63
CA GLY A 100 15.68 -12.83 5.04
C GLY A 100 16.65 -11.74 5.50
N ASP A 101 17.51 -11.27 4.59
CA ASP A 101 18.50 -10.22 4.79
C ASP A 101 18.02 -8.81 4.37
N ALA A 102 16.73 -8.68 4.01
CA ALA A 102 16.15 -7.42 3.57
C ALA A 102 15.76 -6.48 4.72
N LEU A 103 16.07 -6.83 5.93
CA LEU A 103 15.62 -6.13 7.13
C LEU A 103 16.71 -6.23 8.21
N LYS A 104 16.91 -5.15 8.95
CA LYS A 104 17.76 -5.11 10.13
C LYS A 104 17.06 -4.38 11.25
N VAL A 105 17.11 -4.96 12.46
CA VAL A 105 16.56 -4.38 13.67
C VAL A 105 17.69 -4.07 14.65
N THR A 106 17.65 -2.86 15.22
CA THR A 106 18.51 -2.46 16.34
C THR A 106 17.62 -2.17 17.54
N VAL A 107 17.95 -2.78 18.68
CA VAL A 107 17.22 -2.59 19.92
C VAL A 107 18.12 -1.87 20.90
N PHE A 108 17.62 -0.79 21.45
CA PHE A 108 18.23 -0.04 22.55
C PHE A 108 17.49 -0.36 23.83
N LYS A 109 18.23 -0.56 24.90
CA LYS A 109 17.70 -0.81 26.23
C LYS A 109 18.25 0.21 27.22
N GLU A 110 17.41 0.67 28.11
CA GLU A 110 17.81 1.43 29.29
C GLU A 110 17.15 0.83 30.54
N VAL A 111 17.82 1.00 31.65
CA VAL A 111 17.33 0.58 32.97
C VAL A 111 17.25 1.79 33.90
N SER A 112 16.29 1.79 34.81
CA SER A 112 16.15 2.82 35.82
C SER A 112 17.38 2.82 36.76
N ASN A 113 17.93 3.98 37.00
CA ASN A 113 19.06 4.14 37.95
C ASN A 113 18.62 4.29 39.42
N GLY A 114 17.30 4.17 39.70
CA GLY A 114 16.75 4.32 41.05
C GLY A 114 16.68 5.75 41.57
N GLN A 115 17.18 6.74 40.80
CA GLN A 115 17.22 8.17 41.16
C GLN A 115 16.35 9.02 40.24
N GLY A 116 15.39 8.39 39.54
CA GLY A 116 14.51 9.06 38.59
C GLY A 116 15.12 9.24 37.20
N GLY A 117 16.28 8.64 36.91
CA GLY A 117 16.95 8.67 35.61
C GLY A 117 17.03 7.29 34.96
N TRP A 118 17.55 7.28 33.74
CA TRP A 118 17.76 6.08 32.95
C TRP A 118 19.23 5.93 32.59
N ALA A 119 19.72 4.71 32.62
CA ALA A 119 21.09 4.35 32.23
C ALA A 119 21.05 3.35 31.07
N ALA A 120 21.88 3.59 30.04
CA ALA A 120 22.02 2.67 28.92
C ALA A 120 22.44 1.29 29.42
N SER A 121 21.81 0.25 28.85
CA SER A 121 22.09 -1.15 29.13
C SER A 121 22.13 -1.91 27.83
N GLN A 122 22.82 -3.06 27.81
CA GLN A 122 22.86 -3.89 26.63
C GLN A 122 21.54 -4.69 26.50
N ALA A 123 20.90 -4.58 25.34
CA ALA A 123 19.84 -5.50 24.98
C ALA A 123 20.46 -6.88 24.64
N ALA A 124 19.72 -7.95 24.87
CA ALA A 124 20.14 -9.26 24.41
C ALA A 124 20.16 -9.31 22.87
N ASP A 125 21.23 -9.81 22.28
CA ASP A 125 21.37 -9.93 20.81
C ASP A 125 20.19 -10.71 20.19
N GLN A 126 19.69 -11.70 20.91
CA GLN A 126 18.55 -12.50 20.50
C GLN A 126 17.28 -11.67 20.31
N THR A 127 17.10 -10.58 21.07
CA THR A 127 15.89 -9.72 20.97
C THR A 127 15.73 -9.11 19.58
N SER A 128 16.81 -8.61 18.98
CA SER A 128 16.76 -8.05 17.61
C SER A 128 16.45 -9.14 16.59
N ILE A 129 17.05 -10.31 16.73
CA ILE A 129 16.81 -11.48 15.86
C ILE A 129 15.34 -11.95 15.94
N ASP A 130 14.77 -12.00 17.13
CA ASP A 130 13.39 -12.41 17.33
C ASP A 130 12.40 -11.43 16.69
N ILE A 131 12.67 -10.14 16.81
CA ILE A 131 11.86 -9.10 16.15
C ILE A 131 12.00 -9.21 14.62
N GLU A 132 13.21 -9.37 14.08
CA GLU A 132 13.43 -9.60 12.64
C GLU A 132 12.63 -10.80 12.14
N ASN A 133 12.70 -11.94 12.84
CA ASN A 133 11.97 -13.15 12.50
C ASN A 133 10.44 -12.95 12.57
N ALA A 134 9.94 -12.23 13.56
CA ALA A 134 8.52 -11.92 13.70
C ALA A 134 8.03 -11.07 12.52
N ILE A 135 8.78 -10.02 12.15
CA ILE A 135 8.47 -9.17 11.00
C ILE A 135 8.48 -9.98 9.70
N LEU A 136 9.52 -10.77 9.46
CA LEU A 136 9.63 -11.62 8.27
C LEU A 136 8.48 -12.63 8.16
N THR A 137 8.10 -13.23 9.27
CA THR A 137 6.98 -14.17 9.33
C THR A 137 5.66 -13.46 9.00
N ARG A 138 5.43 -12.30 9.59
CA ARG A 138 4.25 -11.47 9.31
C ARG A 138 4.19 -11.01 7.86
N ALA A 139 5.31 -10.61 7.28
CA ALA A 139 5.40 -10.18 5.88
C ALA A 139 5.05 -11.34 4.92
N ARG A 140 5.50 -12.56 5.20
CA ARG A 140 5.14 -13.75 4.42
C ARG A 140 3.64 -14.07 4.52
N GLN A 141 3.04 -13.95 5.71
CA GLN A 141 1.60 -14.11 5.90
C GLN A 141 0.79 -13.11 5.08
N LEU A 142 1.16 -11.83 5.12
CA LEU A 142 0.53 -10.76 4.34
C LEU A 142 0.63 -11.03 2.83
N ARG A 143 1.78 -11.47 2.35
CA ARG A 143 1.96 -11.86 0.95
C ARG A 143 1.05 -13.02 0.54
N LEU A 144 0.97 -14.05 1.37
CA LEU A 144 0.12 -15.22 1.08
C LEU A 144 -1.37 -14.89 1.11
N SER A 145 -1.82 -14.00 1.99
CA SER A 145 -3.21 -13.56 2.02
C SER A 145 -3.60 -12.80 0.76
N ASN A 146 -2.70 -11.97 0.21
CA ASN A 146 -2.97 -11.23 -1.02
C ASN A 146 -2.99 -12.12 -2.29
N LEU A 147 -2.41 -13.31 -2.25
CA LEU A 147 -2.45 -14.25 -3.37
C LEU A 147 -3.78 -15.04 -3.44
N ARG A 148 -4.59 -14.99 -2.37
CA ARG A 148 -5.86 -15.72 -2.25
C ARG A 148 -7.10 -14.87 -2.52
N GLY A 149 -6.95 -13.58 -2.69
CA GLY A 149 -7.99 -12.59 -3.01
C GLY A 149 -7.90 -12.14 -4.45
#